data_9ebc0007e901a5e75735e719d64499bb
#
_entry.id   9ebc0007e901a5e75735e719d64499bb
#
_cell.length_a   1.000
_cell.length_b   1.000
_cell.length_c   1.000
_cell.angle_alpha   90.00
_cell.angle_beta   90.00
_cell.angle_gamma   90.00
#
_symmetry.space_group_name_H-M   'P 1'
#
loop_
_entity.id
_entity.type
_entity.pdbx_description
1 polymer ?
#
loop_
_entity_poly.entity_id
_entity_poly.type
_entity_poly.pdbx_seq_one_letter_code
_entity_poly.pdbx_strand_id
1 'polypeptide(L)'
;MTAIEQITTVAAGLGWNVATNTSKPNLVEFDFQLYTPKGQDFSFSVEMKDNDTDNLLSEIEEYYEDFDPDYEAYLWIGADGHGKHGAPYHIKDIVTDMEETEAQIKTLYETLKTTIQ
;
A
#
# COMPACT_ATOMS: atom_id res chain seq x y z
N MET A 1 -7.25 -22.26 -4.83
CA MET A 1 -6.39 -21.20 -4.29
C MET A 1 -7.10 -20.52 -3.12
N THR A 2 -6.42 -20.36 -2.00
CA THR A 2 -7.01 -19.69 -0.84
C THR A 2 -7.14 -18.18 -1.10
N ALA A 3 -7.95 -17.50 -0.29
CA ALA A 3 -8.06 -16.04 -0.39
C ALA A 3 -6.71 -15.37 -0.20
N ILE A 4 -5.91 -15.82 0.78
CA ILE A 4 -4.56 -15.29 1.02
C ILE A 4 -3.70 -15.45 -0.23
N GLU A 5 -3.71 -16.62 -0.85
CA GLU A 5 -2.92 -16.90 -2.05
C GLU A 5 -3.36 -16.02 -3.22
N GLN A 6 -4.67 -15.83 -3.41
CA GLN A 6 -5.19 -14.96 -4.47
C GLN A 6 -4.74 -13.51 -4.26
N ILE A 7 -4.86 -13.02 -3.04
CA ILE A 7 -4.47 -11.65 -2.71
C ILE A 7 -2.97 -11.45 -2.94
N THR A 8 -2.14 -12.36 -2.44
CA THR A 8 -0.69 -12.24 -2.58
C THR A 8 -0.25 -12.37 -4.03
N THR A 9 -0.89 -13.23 -4.81
CA THR A 9 -0.56 -13.42 -6.23
C THR A 9 -0.90 -12.19 -7.05
N VAL A 10 -2.09 -11.62 -6.84
CA VAL A 10 -2.53 -10.40 -7.54
C VAL A 10 -1.60 -9.24 -7.20
N ALA A 11 -1.34 -9.03 -5.91
CA ALA A 11 -0.49 -7.93 -5.45
C ALA A 11 0.94 -8.07 -6.02
N ALA A 12 1.50 -9.26 -5.99
CA ALA A 12 2.83 -9.52 -6.54
C ALA A 12 2.90 -9.20 -8.04
N GLY A 13 1.84 -9.55 -8.78
CA GLY A 13 1.75 -9.24 -10.20
C GLY A 13 1.71 -7.74 -10.50
N LEU A 14 1.33 -6.93 -9.52
CA LEU A 14 1.27 -5.48 -9.62
C LEU A 14 2.51 -4.79 -9.03
N GLY A 15 3.49 -5.57 -8.59
CA GLY A 15 4.74 -5.03 -8.07
C GLY A 15 4.82 -4.89 -6.55
N TRP A 16 3.80 -5.36 -5.82
CA TRP A 16 3.80 -5.33 -4.37
C TRP A 16 4.44 -6.58 -3.79
N ASN A 17 5.24 -6.40 -2.75
CA ASN A 17 5.67 -7.50 -1.88
C ASN A 17 4.67 -7.60 -0.74
N VAL A 18 4.23 -8.80 -0.41
CA VAL A 18 3.20 -9.00 0.61
C VAL A 18 3.73 -9.91 1.71
N ALA A 19 3.69 -9.42 2.93
CA ALA A 19 3.92 -10.23 4.12
C ALA A 19 2.59 -10.45 4.82
N THR A 20 2.39 -11.61 5.38
CA THR A 20 1.16 -11.95 6.10
C THR A 20 1.50 -12.43 7.51
N ASN A 21 0.62 -12.11 8.46
CA ASN A 21 0.73 -12.57 9.83
C ASN A 21 -0.58 -13.24 10.22
N THR A 22 -0.54 -14.53 10.52
CA THR A 22 -1.69 -15.32 10.90
C THR A 22 -1.63 -15.78 12.35
N SER A 23 -0.84 -15.12 13.19
CA SER A 23 -0.64 -15.50 14.58
C SER A 23 -1.90 -15.34 15.46
N LYS A 24 -2.85 -14.52 15.03
CA LYS A 24 -4.11 -14.30 15.74
C LYS A 24 -5.21 -15.14 15.11
N PRO A 25 -6.08 -15.79 15.90
CA PRO A 25 -7.19 -16.54 15.33
C PRO A 25 -8.18 -15.62 14.60
N ASN A 26 -8.66 -16.08 13.46
CA ASN A 26 -9.66 -15.38 12.64
C ASN A 26 -9.22 -13.98 12.18
N LEU A 27 -7.91 -13.73 12.13
CA LEU A 27 -7.38 -12.44 11.71
C LEU A 27 -6.09 -12.65 10.92
N VAL A 28 -6.04 -12.10 9.71
CA VAL A 28 -4.83 -12.09 8.89
C VAL A 28 -4.42 -10.63 8.70
N GLU A 29 -3.20 -10.31 9.08
CA GLU A 29 -2.63 -8.99 8.82
C GLU A 29 -1.84 -9.07 7.52
N PHE A 30 -2.11 -8.13 6.60
CA PHE A 30 -1.39 -8.01 5.35
C PHE A 30 -0.55 -6.75 5.39
N ASP A 31 0.72 -6.90 5.07
CA ASP A 31 1.65 -5.78 4.92
C ASP A 31 2.04 -5.71 3.45
N PHE A 32 1.59 -4.65 2.76
CA PHE A 32 1.88 -4.41 1.36
C PHE A 32 3.03 -3.43 1.25
N GLN A 33 4.10 -3.83 0.57
CA GLN A 33 5.30 -3.03 0.44
C GLN A 33 5.72 -2.94 -1.03
N LEU A 34 6.12 -1.76 -1.47
CA LEU A 34 6.73 -1.58 -2.78
C LEU A 34 7.76 -0.47 -2.73
N TYR A 35 8.65 -0.47 -3.71
CA TYR A 35 9.49 0.69 -3.97
C TYR A 35 8.77 1.58 -4.97
N THR A 36 8.64 2.86 -4.63
CA THR A 36 7.96 3.83 -5.49
C THR A 36 8.78 4.08 -6.76
N PRO A 37 8.21 4.74 -7.78
CA PRO A 37 8.97 5.08 -8.99
C PRO A 37 10.28 5.83 -8.73
N LYS A 38 10.33 6.64 -7.65
CA LYS A 38 11.55 7.34 -7.26
C LYS A 38 12.42 6.54 -6.29
N GLY A 39 12.04 5.31 -5.97
CA GLY A 39 12.83 4.41 -5.14
C GLY A 39 12.60 4.50 -3.64
N GLN A 40 11.53 5.13 -3.21
CA GLN A 40 11.19 5.21 -1.78
C GLN A 40 10.55 3.89 -1.32
N ASP A 41 10.88 3.47 -0.11
CA ASP A 41 10.34 2.26 0.49
C ASP A 41 8.98 2.58 1.13
N PHE A 42 7.90 2.23 0.42
CA PHE A 42 6.55 2.52 0.85
C PHE A 42 5.84 1.24 1.28
N SER A 43 5.12 1.30 2.39
CA SER A 43 4.31 0.17 2.86
C SER A 43 3.06 0.65 3.57
N PHE A 44 2.03 -0.20 3.56
CA PHE A 44 0.84 0.00 4.38
C PHE A 44 0.30 -1.36 4.80
N SER A 45 -0.44 -1.38 5.91
CA SER A 45 -0.96 -2.61 6.48
C SER A 45 -2.48 -2.55 6.60
N VAL A 46 -3.13 -3.67 6.32
CA VAL A 46 -4.58 -3.83 6.50
C VAL A 46 -4.86 -5.21 7.07
N GLU A 47 -6.06 -5.40 7.58
CA GLU A 47 -6.47 -6.65 8.21
C GLU A 47 -7.63 -7.29 7.45
N MET A 48 -7.66 -8.62 7.45
CA MET A 48 -8.80 -9.40 6.96
C MET A 48 -9.33 -10.23 8.14
N LYS A 49 -10.56 -9.94 8.55
CA LYS A 49 -11.20 -10.63 9.67
C LYS A 49 -12.09 -11.77 9.17
N ASP A 50 -12.04 -12.90 9.86
CA ASP A 50 -12.91 -14.05 9.58
C ASP A 50 -12.83 -14.53 8.13
N ASN A 51 -11.66 -14.40 7.50
CA ASN A 51 -11.44 -14.76 6.10
C ASN A 51 -12.38 -14.03 5.14
N ASP A 52 -12.88 -12.86 5.55
CA ASP A 52 -13.81 -12.05 4.78
C ASP A 52 -13.07 -11.09 3.85
N THR A 53 -13.09 -11.40 2.56
CA THR A 53 -12.41 -10.58 1.54
C THR A 53 -13.05 -9.20 1.38
N ASP A 54 -14.34 -9.05 1.67
CA ASP A 54 -15.01 -7.75 1.65
C ASP A 54 -14.45 -6.84 2.74
N ASN A 55 -14.11 -7.41 3.90
CA ASN A 55 -13.48 -6.65 4.98
C ASN A 55 -12.11 -6.14 4.54
N LEU A 56 -11.31 -6.99 3.91
CA LEU A 56 -10.01 -6.58 3.38
C LEU A 56 -10.16 -5.45 2.37
N LEU A 57 -11.08 -5.60 1.42
CA LEU A 57 -11.31 -4.58 0.38
C LEU A 57 -11.75 -3.26 0.97
N SER A 58 -12.62 -3.28 1.99
CA SER A 58 -13.05 -2.07 2.70
C SER A 58 -11.87 -1.37 3.37
N GLU A 59 -10.96 -2.12 3.96
CA GLU A 59 -9.77 -1.57 4.62
C GLU A 59 -8.85 -0.90 3.61
N ILE A 60 -8.64 -1.51 2.45
CA ILE A 60 -7.80 -0.94 1.39
C ILE A 60 -8.45 0.32 0.83
N GLU A 61 -9.77 0.28 0.58
CA GLU A 61 -10.50 1.44 0.07
C GLU A 61 -10.43 2.61 1.04
N GLU A 62 -10.61 2.35 2.33
CA GLU A 62 -10.52 3.39 3.35
C GLU A 62 -9.12 3.99 3.41
N TYR A 63 -8.09 3.16 3.32
CA TYR A 63 -6.71 3.64 3.27
C TYR A 63 -6.49 4.53 2.05
N TYR A 64 -6.99 4.12 0.88
CA TYR A 64 -6.88 4.90 -0.35
C TYR A 64 -7.59 6.25 -0.23
N GLU A 65 -8.82 6.25 0.31
CA GLU A 65 -9.62 7.48 0.44
C GLU A 65 -8.97 8.49 1.40
N ASP A 66 -8.31 7.99 2.44
CA ASP A 66 -7.63 8.83 3.42
C ASP A 66 -6.21 9.21 3.01
N PHE A 67 -5.70 8.64 1.92
CA PHE A 67 -4.35 8.90 1.47
C PHE A 67 -4.23 10.32 0.92
N ASP A 68 -3.29 11.09 1.48
CA ASP A 68 -3.02 12.46 1.05
C ASP A 68 -1.56 12.53 0.57
N PRO A 69 -1.32 12.65 -0.75
CA PRO A 69 0.05 12.70 -1.27
C PRO A 69 0.89 13.82 -0.68
N ASP A 70 0.28 14.97 -0.38
CA ASP A 70 1.00 16.09 0.21
C ASP A 70 1.48 15.77 1.62
N TYR A 71 0.61 15.17 2.43
CA TYR A 71 0.95 14.78 3.79
C TYR A 71 1.99 13.65 3.78
N GLU A 72 1.81 12.65 2.92
CA GLU A 72 2.76 11.55 2.80
C GLU A 72 4.15 12.08 2.39
N ALA A 73 4.20 13.00 1.43
CA ALA A 73 5.45 13.61 1.01
C ALA A 73 6.13 14.35 2.18
N TYR A 74 5.35 15.01 3.02
CA TYR A 74 5.87 15.73 4.17
C TYR A 74 6.63 14.80 5.13
N LEU A 75 6.18 13.55 5.27
CA LEU A 75 6.84 12.58 6.14
C LEU A 75 8.25 12.21 5.68
N TRP A 76 8.58 12.47 4.43
CA TRP A 76 9.90 12.18 3.86
C TRP A 76 10.84 13.38 3.89
N ILE A 77 10.44 14.50 4.51
CA ILE A 77 11.23 15.72 4.58
C ILE A 77 12.05 15.74 5.86
N GLY A 78 13.35 16.05 5.73
CA GLY A 78 14.23 16.21 6.88
C GLY A 78 14.18 17.62 7.47
N ALA A 79 14.97 17.83 8.52
CA ALA A 79 15.00 19.12 9.23
C ALA A 79 15.49 20.28 8.35
N ASP A 80 16.21 19.98 7.26
CA ASP A 80 16.71 20.98 6.31
C ASP A 80 15.69 21.36 5.23
N GLY A 81 14.49 20.80 5.27
CA GLY A 81 13.44 21.05 4.29
C GLY A 81 13.57 20.27 2.98
N HIS A 82 14.49 19.31 2.93
CA HIS A 82 14.72 18.47 1.74
C HIS A 82 14.47 17.01 2.07
N GLY A 83 14.37 16.17 1.03
CA GLY A 83 14.09 14.74 1.17
C GLY A 83 15.14 14.01 2.01
N LYS A 84 14.69 13.02 2.78
CA LYS A 84 15.55 12.18 3.63
C LYS A 84 15.29 10.70 3.33
N HIS A 85 16.17 9.84 3.81
CA HIS A 85 16.03 8.37 3.71
C HIS A 85 15.82 7.88 2.27
N GLY A 86 16.61 8.44 1.32
CA GLY A 86 16.52 8.04 -0.06
C GLY A 86 15.44 8.74 -0.88
N ALA A 87 14.63 9.60 -0.26
CA ALA A 87 13.63 10.38 -0.96
C ALA A 87 14.28 11.42 -1.90
N PRO A 88 13.59 11.83 -2.98
CA PRO A 88 14.08 12.91 -3.83
C PRO A 88 14.41 14.17 -3.04
N TYR A 89 15.36 14.94 -3.51
CA TYR A 89 15.82 16.14 -2.81
C TYR A 89 14.73 17.20 -2.69
N HIS A 90 13.97 17.44 -3.79
CA HIS A 90 12.95 18.47 -3.82
C HIS A 90 11.57 17.93 -3.45
N ILE A 91 10.84 18.69 -2.64
CA ILE A 91 9.49 18.35 -2.17
C ILE A 91 8.53 18.05 -3.34
N LYS A 92 8.66 18.78 -4.46
CA LYS A 92 7.80 18.56 -5.62
C LYS A 92 7.93 17.16 -6.18
N ASP A 93 9.15 16.63 -6.20
CA ASP A 93 9.41 15.28 -6.69
C ASP A 93 8.87 14.24 -5.72
N ILE A 94 8.91 14.51 -4.42
CA ILE A 94 8.34 13.62 -3.41
C ILE A 94 6.81 13.59 -3.54
N VAL A 95 6.18 14.74 -3.74
CA VAL A 95 4.72 14.82 -3.94
C VAL A 95 4.32 14.04 -5.19
N THR A 96 5.01 14.21 -6.30
CA THR A 96 4.74 13.48 -7.53
C THR A 96 4.85 11.98 -7.31
N ASP A 97 5.87 11.54 -6.57
CA ASP A 97 6.07 10.12 -6.27
C ASP A 97 4.92 9.58 -5.43
N MET A 98 4.43 10.35 -4.47
CA MET A 98 3.30 9.93 -3.63
C MET A 98 1.98 9.94 -4.41
N GLU A 99 1.81 10.84 -5.37
CA GLU A 99 0.65 10.81 -6.27
C GLU A 99 0.63 9.54 -7.13
N GLU A 100 1.79 9.14 -7.64
CA GLU A 100 1.92 7.88 -8.39
C GLU A 100 1.67 6.67 -7.48
N THR A 101 2.11 6.75 -6.23
CA THR A 101 1.86 5.69 -5.24
C THR A 101 0.36 5.57 -4.94
N GLU A 102 -0.35 6.70 -4.83
CA GLU A 102 -1.79 6.71 -4.67
C GLU A 102 -2.47 5.96 -5.81
N ALA A 103 -2.03 6.21 -7.05
CA ALA A 103 -2.57 5.51 -8.22
C ALA A 103 -2.30 3.99 -8.16
N GLN A 104 -1.16 3.59 -7.62
CA GLN A 104 -0.82 2.17 -7.45
C GLN A 104 -1.70 1.50 -6.39
N ILE A 105 -2.04 2.19 -5.31
CA ILE A 105 -2.97 1.69 -4.30
C ILE A 105 -4.36 1.50 -4.92
N LYS A 106 -4.81 2.45 -5.72
CA LYS A 106 -6.09 2.36 -6.43
C LYS A 106 -6.12 1.16 -7.37
N THR A 107 -5.05 0.95 -8.13
CA THR A 107 -4.95 -0.19 -9.03
C THR A 107 -4.99 -1.51 -8.27
N LEU A 108 -4.31 -1.59 -7.13
CA LEU A 108 -4.34 -2.77 -6.27
C LEU A 108 -5.78 -3.07 -5.83
N TYR A 109 -6.47 -2.06 -5.31
CA TYR A 109 -7.86 -2.20 -4.86
C TYR A 109 -8.77 -2.69 -5.99
N GLU A 110 -8.72 -2.01 -7.14
CA GLU A 110 -9.60 -2.32 -8.26
C GLU A 110 -9.33 -3.72 -8.83
N THR A 111 -8.07 -4.11 -8.92
CA THR A 111 -7.71 -5.43 -9.42
C THR A 111 -8.14 -6.53 -8.47
N LEU A 112 -7.92 -6.33 -7.16
CA LEU A 112 -8.38 -7.29 -6.15
C LEU A 112 -9.89 -7.42 -6.17
N LYS A 113 -10.60 -6.30 -6.24
CA LYS A 113 -12.06 -6.30 -6.27
C LYS A 113 -12.58 -7.13 -7.45
N THR A 114 -12.00 -6.96 -8.61
CA THR A 114 -12.40 -7.71 -9.81
C THR A 114 -12.06 -9.20 -9.70
N THR A 115 -10.94 -9.53 -9.07
CA THR A 115 -10.42 -10.90 -9.04
C THR A 115 -11.07 -11.76 -7.96
N ILE A 116 -11.34 -11.19 -6.77
CA ILE A 116 -11.78 -11.97 -5.60
C ILE A 116 -13.24 -11.76 -5.21
N GLN A 117 -13.98 -10.98 -5.97
CA GLN A 117 -15.43 -10.82 -5.79
C GLN A 117 -16.24 -11.42 -6.95
#